data_8eb0286ac5970261f32b1be094da866b
#
_entry.id   8eb0286ac5970261f32b1be094da866b
#
_cell.length_a   1.000
_cell.length_b   1.000
_cell.length_c   1.000
_cell.angle_alpha   90.00
_cell.angle_beta   90.00
_cell.angle_gamma   90.00
#
_symmetry.space_group_name_H-M   'P 1'
#
loop_
_entity.id
_entity.type
_entity.pdbx_description
1 polymer ?
#
loop_
_entity_poly.entity_id
_entity_poly.type
_entity_poly.pdbx_seq_one_letter_code
_entity_poly.pdbx_strand_id
1 'polypeptide(L)'
;MPAKSKDIFVVRCSILGDQNNLLGLAEALKNEFGGEIKVVDIRFRSRVLETLYLHLIQQKHESKIWDHVTSFFCVGDIPAKEEVDGAFVVSTLGAGELPAVYLSKLGAFSIHLGELKRIPYNLIDMTIAHPGHVTKVDEFKLPCAPSSIDEEKLLPKVKRNDLLVAFGGDTGSLTYSRNFYEKTLSLAAIAAERNRLTLKITTSHRTGLRNEEIIQEYIQDRSLKVDQLALYNQNDVPSMGFLLSNAAIALISAESVSMISEALAASAKTVAIYEHALPKEERISRFLEEQLCNNQIMLIDAISSDYIELASLQFPSVSWKTPFLSAVHRKLNKKNIRAAA
;
A
#
# COMPACT_ATOMS: atom_id res chain seq x y z
N MET A 1 33.39 -13.24 -3.61
CA MET A 1 32.90 -12.23 -4.57
C MET A 1 31.74 -11.51 -3.93
N PRO A 2 31.63 -10.17 -3.95
CA PRO A 2 30.41 -9.50 -3.51
C PRO A 2 29.26 -10.04 -4.35
N ALA A 3 28.13 -10.33 -3.68
CA ALA A 3 26.91 -10.77 -4.37
C ALA A 3 26.54 -9.71 -5.42
N LYS A 4 26.29 -10.12 -6.66
CA LYS A 4 25.85 -9.20 -7.73
C LYS A 4 24.56 -8.54 -7.23
N SER A 5 24.52 -7.21 -7.24
CA SER A 5 23.33 -6.44 -6.88
C SER A 5 22.17 -6.87 -7.78
N LYS A 6 20.99 -7.05 -7.19
CA LYS A 6 19.82 -7.60 -7.88
C LYS A 6 18.85 -6.47 -8.22
N ASP A 7 18.63 -6.20 -9.49
CA ASP A 7 17.62 -5.24 -9.91
C ASP A 7 16.21 -5.67 -9.49
N ILE A 8 15.33 -4.70 -9.32
CA ILE A 8 13.95 -4.90 -8.90
C ILE A 8 13.01 -4.32 -9.96
N PHE A 9 12.31 -5.20 -10.65
CA PHE A 9 11.32 -4.83 -11.65
C PHE A 9 9.95 -4.66 -10.98
N VAL A 10 9.36 -3.49 -11.13
CA VAL A 10 8.00 -3.17 -10.64
C VAL A 10 7.07 -3.18 -11.83
N VAL A 11 6.16 -4.14 -11.90
CA VAL A 11 5.12 -4.16 -12.95
C VAL A 11 4.15 -3.01 -12.69
N ARG A 12 4.01 -2.11 -13.68
CA ARG A 12 3.16 -0.91 -13.57
C ARG A 12 1.71 -1.28 -13.24
N CYS A 13 1.16 -0.63 -12.23
CA CYS A 13 -0.24 -0.71 -11.84
C CYS A 13 -0.93 0.63 -12.09
N SER A 14 -2.18 0.60 -12.60
CA SER A 14 -2.97 1.81 -12.84
C SER A 14 -3.62 2.39 -11.58
N ILE A 15 -3.69 1.62 -10.50
CA ILE A 15 -4.26 2.04 -9.21
C ILE A 15 -3.15 2.62 -8.35
N LEU A 16 -3.24 3.91 -8.02
CA LEU A 16 -2.17 4.65 -7.33
C LEU A 16 -1.78 4.01 -5.98
N GLY A 17 -2.76 3.62 -5.17
CA GLY A 17 -2.50 2.99 -3.87
C GLY A 17 -1.73 1.66 -4.01
N ASP A 18 -2.14 0.84 -4.98
CA ASP A 18 -1.46 -0.44 -5.24
C ASP A 18 -0.06 -0.23 -5.84
N GLN A 19 0.11 0.77 -6.70
CA GLN A 19 1.43 1.15 -7.21
C GLN A 19 2.37 1.59 -6.08
N ASN A 20 1.89 2.38 -5.12
CA ASN A 20 2.67 2.79 -3.95
C ASN A 20 3.05 1.59 -3.07
N ASN A 21 2.15 0.61 -2.92
CA ASN A 21 2.46 -0.62 -2.19
C ASN A 21 3.57 -1.42 -2.87
N LEU A 22 3.55 -1.52 -4.21
CA LEU A 22 4.63 -2.17 -4.97
C LEU A 22 5.97 -1.44 -4.84
N LEU A 23 5.96 -0.11 -4.88
CA LEU A 23 7.16 0.70 -4.67
C LEU A 23 7.72 0.48 -3.25
N GLY A 24 6.85 0.40 -2.24
CA GLY A 24 7.27 0.06 -0.88
C GLY A 24 7.98 -1.29 -0.79
N LEU A 25 7.44 -2.34 -1.42
CA LEU A 25 8.10 -3.65 -1.51
C LEU A 25 9.45 -3.56 -2.23
N ALA A 26 9.50 -2.83 -3.34
CA ALA A 26 10.71 -2.65 -4.14
C ALA A 26 11.81 -1.92 -3.36
N GLU A 27 11.47 -0.86 -2.63
CA GLU A 27 12.40 -0.13 -1.77
C GLU A 27 12.95 -1.02 -0.64
N ALA A 28 12.11 -1.83 -0.01
CA ALA A 28 12.56 -2.77 1.01
C ALA A 28 13.54 -3.80 0.43
N LEU A 29 13.28 -4.33 -0.77
CA LEU A 29 14.18 -5.24 -1.48
C LEU A 29 15.49 -4.56 -1.86
N LYS A 30 15.43 -3.31 -2.38
CA LYS A 30 16.61 -2.52 -2.73
C LYS A 30 17.52 -2.28 -1.52
N ASN A 31 16.95 -1.92 -0.39
CA ASN A 31 17.70 -1.66 0.83
C ASN A 31 18.40 -2.92 1.37
N GLU A 32 17.78 -4.10 1.20
CA GLU A 32 18.32 -5.40 1.66
C GLU A 32 19.32 -6.03 0.68
N PHE A 33 19.00 -6.01 -0.63
CA PHE A 33 19.74 -6.77 -1.65
C PHE A 33 20.54 -5.89 -2.61
N GLY A 34 20.37 -4.57 -2.54
CA GLY A 34 20.94 -3.63 -3.51
C GLY A 34 20.15 -3.61 -4.82
N GLY A 35 20.74 -3.03 -5.87
CA GLY A 35 20.16 -2.95 -7.21
C GLY A 35 19.38 -1.68 -7.47
N GLU A 36 18.79 -1.60 -8.64
CA GLU A 36 17.97 -0.48 -9.08
C GLU A 36 16.51 -0.87 -9.21
N ILE A 37 15.61 0.07 -8.91
CA ILE A 37 14.17 -0.10 -9.11
C ILE A 37 13.84 0.37 -10.53
N LYS A 38 13.28 -0.54 -11.33
CA LYS A 38 12.87 -0.30 -12.72
C LYS A 38 11.36 -0.54 -12.85
N VAL A 39 10.59 0.49 -13.11
CA VAL A 39 9.15 0.33 -13.39
C VAL A 39 8.97 -0.07 -14.85
N VAL A 40 8.30 -1.20 -15.08
CA VAL A 40 8.10 -1.76 -16.43
C VAL A 40 6.61 -1.83 -16.78
N ASP A 41 6.27 -1.42 -17.98
CA ASP A 41 4.92 -1.53 -18.54
C ASP A 41 4.90 -2.62 -19.62
N ILE A 42 4.59 -3.84 -19.20
CA ILE A 42 4.52 -5.01 -20.10
C ILE A 42 3.05 -5.33 -20.36
N ARG A 43 2.65 -5.30 -21.63
CA ARG A 43 1.27 -5.58 -22.07
C ARG A 43 1.25 -6.66 -23.15
N PHE A 44 0.15 -7.39 -23.21
CA PHE A 44 -0.08 -8.33 -24.30
C PHE A 44 -0.63 -7.60 -25.53
N ARG A 45 -0.17 -7.97 -26.74
CA ARG A 45 -0.60 -7.36 -28.01
C ARG A 45 -2.09 -7.54 -28.28
N SER A 46 -2.69 -8.62 -27.78
CA SER A 46 -4.13 -8.85 -27.87
C SER A 46 -4.60 -9.83 -26.80
N ARG A 47 -5.91 -9.82 -26.49
CA ARG A 47 -6.54 -10.78 -25.57
C ARG A 47 -6.39 -12.24 -26.02
N VAL A 48 -6.38 -12.47 -27.35
CA VAL A 48 -6.19 -13.82 -27.91
C VAL A 48 -4.78 -14.33 -27.59
N LEU A 49 -3.76 -13.52 -27.80
CA LEU A 49 -2.37 -13.86 -27.46
C LEU A 49 -2.19 -14.04 -25.96
N GLU A 50 -2.84 -13.22 -25.15
CA GLU A 50 -2.85 -13.37 -23.71
C GLU A 50 -3.44 -14.72 -23.27
N THR A 51 -4.58 -15.14 -23.84
CA THR A 51 -5.21 -16.44 -23.58
C THR A 51 -4.33 -17.60 -24.03
N LEU A 52 -3.69 -17.48 -25.19
CA LEU A 52 -2.75 -18.49 -25.69
C LEU A 52 -1.54 -18.61 -24.77
N TYR A 53 -1.00 -17.48 -24.31
CA TYR A 53 0.10 -17.46 -23.35
C TYR A 53 -0.29 -18.15 -22.03
N LEU A 54 -1.49 -17.88 -21.47
CA LEU A 54 -2.03 -18.57 -20.31
C LEU A 54 -2.04 -20.09 -20.47
N HIS A 55 -2.44 -20.56 -21.64
CA HIS A 55 -2.46 -21.98 -21.95
C HIS A 55 -1.05 -22.59 -22.01
N LEU A 56 -0.12 -21.86 -22.63
CA LEU A 56 1.29 -22.30 -22.77
C LEU A 56 2.01 -22.37 -21.42
N ILE A 57 1.79 -21.40 -20.50
CA ILE A 57 2.48 -21.42 -19.19
C ILE A 57 2.00 -22.55 -18.26
N GLN A 58 0.80 -23.06 -18.48
CA GLN A 58 0.29 -24.23 -17.76
C GLN A 58 0.94 -25.54 -18.21
N GLN A 59 1.49 -25.56 -19.43
CA GLN A 59 2.27 -26.69 -19.92
C GLN A 59 3.73 -26.53 -19.46
N LYS A 60 4.32 -27.59 -18.91
CA LYS A 60 5.72 -27.60 -18.43
C LYS A 60 6.70 -27.59 -19.62
N HIS A 61 6.83 -26.48 -20.33
CA HIS A 61 7.82 -26.34 -21.39
C HIS A 61 9.12 -25.72 -20.89
N GLU A 62 10.26 -26.20 -21.40
CA GLU A 62 11.60 -25.77 -21.03
C GLU A 62 11.91 -24.32 -21.46
N SER A 63 12.80 -23.66 -20.73
CA SER A 63 13.09 -22.23 -20.74
C SER A 63 13.47 -21.62 -22.11
N LYS A 64 14.04 -22.35 -23.03
CA LYS A 64 14.57 -21.84 -24.32
C LYS A 64 13.48 -21.30 -25.27
N ILE A 65 12.27 -21.80 -25.14
CA ILE A 65 11.14 -21.35 -25.97
C ILE A 65 10.66 -19.97 -25.54
N TRP A 66 10.81 -19.63 -24.27
CA TRP A 66 10.27 -18.40 -23.68
C TRP A 66 10.96 -17.13 -24.18
N ASP A 67 12.25 -17.18 -24.49
CA ASP A 67 13.03 -16.03 -24.97
C ASP A 67 12.51 -15.53 -26.36
N HIS A 68 12.04 -16.47 -27.21
CA HIS A 68 11.51 -16.12 -28.53
C HIS A 68 10.00 -15.87 -28.52
N VAL A 69 9.27 -16.48 -27.60
CA VAL A 69 7.82 -16.36 -27.50
C VAL A 69 7.41 -14.94 -27.10
N THR A 70 8.20 -14.26 -26.30
CA THR A 70 7.78 -13.01 -25.65
C THR A 70 7.75 -11.81 -26.57
N SER A 71 8.74 -11.66 -27.45
CA SER A 71 8.75 -10.56 -28.43
C SER A 71 7.52 -10.63 -29.36
N PHE A 72 6.95 -11.82 -29.51
CA PHE A 72 5.72 -12.03 -30.27
C PHE A 72 4.47 -11.69 -29.47
N PHE A 73 4.39 -12.04 -28.18
CA PHE A 73 3.18 -11.91 -27.37
C PHE A 73 3.06 -10.55 -26.67
N CYS A 74 4.17 -9.94 -26.28
CA CYS A 74 4.19 -8.74 -25.46
C CYS A 74 4.67 -7.49 -26.22
N VAL A 75 4.31 -6.34 -25.69
CA VAL A 75 4.79 -5.01 -26.07
C VAL A 75 5.08 -4.19 -24.82
N GLY A 76 5.89 -3.14 -24.95
CA GLY A 76 6.25 -2.23 -23.88
C GLY A 76 7.69 -2.40 -23.43
N ASP A 77 7.95 -2.13 -22.15
CA ASP A 77 9.28 -2.13 -21.55
C ASP A 77 9.72 -3.56 -21.22
N ILE A 78 10.11 -4.32 -22.24
CA ILE A 78 10.54 -5.72 -22.08
C ILE A 78 12.03 -5.74 -21.79
N PRO A 79 12.46 -6.05 -20.54
CA PRO A 79 13.89 -6.11 -20.21
C PRO A 79 14.59 -7.32 -20.85
N ALA A 80 15.88 -7.19 -21.08
CA ALA A 80 16.71 -8.29 -21.57
C ALA A 80 16.82 -9.40 -20.52
N LYS A 81 16.99 -10.65 -20.97
CA LYS A 81 17.09 -11.80 -20.08
C LYS A 81 18.21 -11.66 -19.06
N GLU A 82 19.35 -11.13 -19.48
CA GLU A 82 20.55 -10.94 -18.67
C GLU A 82 20.33 -9.93 -17.54
N GLU A 83 19.37 -8.99 -17.70
CA GLU A 83 18.97 -8.04 -16.67
C GLU A 83 18.00 -8.68 -15.66
N VAL A 84 17.18 -9.62 -16.13
CA VAL A 84 16.13 -10.28 -15.35
C VAL A 84 16.66 -11.45 -14.54
N ASP A 85 17.69 -12.14 -15.03
CA ASP A 85 18.24 -13.33 -14.37
C ASP A 85 18.80 -13.01 -12.98
N GLY A 86 18.19 -13.62 -11.97
CA GLY A 86 18.50 -13.38 -10.55
C GLY A 86 17.91 -12.10 -9.96
N ALA A 87 17.20 -11.27 -10.73
CA ALA A 87 16.51 -10.07 -10.28
C ALA A 87 15.26 -10.41 -9.45
N PHE A 88 14.62 -9.36 -8.88
CA PHE A 88 13.28 -9.47 -8.31
C PHE A 88 12.24 -8.89 -9.26
N VAL A 89 11.02 -9.41 -9.23
CA VAL A 89 9.86 -8.78 -9.84
C VAL A 89 8.74 -8.67 -8.83
N VAL A 90 8.17 -7.47 -8.68
CA VAL A 90 6.99 -7.22 -7.84
C VAL A 90 5.81 -6.82 -8.70
N SER A 91 4.63 -7.39 -8.42
CA SER A 91 3.40 -7.18 -9.17
C SER A 91 2.17 -7.19 -8.28
N THR A 92 1.05 -6.70 -8.79
CA THR A 92 -0.25 -6.74 -8.12
C THR A 92 -1.37 -6.80 -9.15
N LEU A 93 -2.58 -7.19 -8.70
CA LEU A 93 -3.80 -7.30 -9.50
C LEU A 93 -3.66 -8.24 -10.71
N GLY A 94 -4.79 -8.60 -11.31
CA GLY A 94 -4.82 -9.56 -12.43
C GLY A 94 -4.02 -9.14 -13.66
N ALA A 95 -3.86 -7.84 -13.93
CA ALA A 95 -3.04 -7.34 -15.03
C ALA A 95 -1.54 -7.58 -14.82
N GLY A 96 -1.07 -7.59 -13.55
CA GLY A 96 0.34 -7.82 -13.21
C GLY A 96 0.73 -9.29 -13.14
N GLU A 97 -0.21 -10.23 -13.09
CA GLU A 97 0.08 -11.66 -12.91
C GLU A 97 0.92 -12.24 -14.04
N LEU A 98 0.50 -12.05 -15.28
CA LEU A 98 1.19 -12.63 -16.44
C LEU A 98 2.57 -12.01 -16.72
N PRO A 99 2.73 -10.67 -16.65
CA PRO A 99 4.06 -10.07 -16.69
C PRO A 99 5.01 -10.61 -15.62
N ALA A 100 4.52 -10.82 -14.39
CA ALA A 100 5.33 -11.38 -13.32
C ALA A 100 5.76 -12.84 -13.60
N VAL A 101 4.84 -13.67 -14.11
CA VAL A 101 5.19 -15.05 -14.54
C VAL A 101 6.21 -15.02 -15.67
N TYR A 102 6.04 -14.11 -16.63
CA TYR A 102 7.00 -13.98 -17.71
C TYR A 102 8.40 -13.68 -17.18
N LEU A 103 8.55 -12.63 -16.37
CA LEU A 103 9.85 -12.27 -15.79
C LEU A 103 10.41 -13.39 -14.88
N SER A 104 9.53 -14.11 -14.18
CA SER A 104 9.93 -15.29 -13.40
C SER A 104 10.51 -16.42 -14.27
N LYS A 105 9.95 -16.64 -15.46
CA LYS A 105 10.48 -17.62 -16.43
C LYS A 105 11.82 -17.22 -17.00
N LEU A 106 12.17 -15.94 -17.03
CA LEU A 106 13.50 -15.43 -17.38
C LEU A 106 14.51 -15.49 -16.23
N GLY A 107 14.12 -15.93 -15.05
CA GLY A 107 15.02 -16.14 -13.91
C GLY A 107 14.80 -15.20 -12.72
N ALA A 108 13.86 -14.26 -12.79
CA ALA A 108 13.53 -13.41 -11.65
C ALA A 108 12.89 -14.18 -10.49
N PHE A 109 13.05 -13.69 -9.27
CA PHE A 109 12.26 -14.10 -8.13
C PHE A 109 10.98 -13.26 -8.07
N SER A 110 9.83 -13.90 -8.27
CA SER A 110 8.55 -13.23 -8.42
C SER A 110 7.79 -13.11 -7.10
N ILE A 111 7.32 -11.87 -6.82
CA ILE A 111 6.50 -11.53 -5.66
C ILE A 111 5.22 -10.88 -6.16
N HIS A 112 4.06 -11.41 -5.76
CA HIS A 112 2.76 -10.85 -6.11
C HIS A 112 2.01 -10.41 -4.86
N LEU A 113 1.53 -9.16 -4.87
CA LEU A 113 0.69 -8.62 -3.82
C LEU A 113 -0.78 -8.77 -4.21
N GLY A 114 -1.51 -9.54 -3.46
CA GLY A 114 -2.92 -9.81 -3.65
C GLY A 114 -3.22 -11.23 -4.12
N GLU A 115 -4.50 -11.50 -4.28
CA GLU A 115 -5.01 -12.79 -4.74
C GLU A 115 -4.71 -13.01 -6.23
N LEU A 116 -4.17 -14.18 -6.58
CA LEU A 116 -4.03 -14.62 -7.96
C LEU A 116 -5.38 -15.08 -8.49
N LYS A 117 -5.85 -14.47 -9.59
CA LYS A 117 -7.16 -14.74 -10.19
C LYS A 117 -7.09 -15.52 -11.50
N ARG A 118 -5.96 -15.44 -12.20
CA ARG A 118 -5.81 -15.90 -13.58
C ARG A 118 -4.82 -17.06 -13.72
N ILE A 119 -3.91 -17.18 -12.76
CA ILE A 119 -2.83 -18.15 -12.78
C ILE A 119 -2.78 -18.99 -11.49
N PRO A 120 -2.25 -20.21 -11.54
CA PRO A 120 -1.98 -21.02 -10.36
C PRO A 120 -0.89 -20.41 -9.46
N TYR A 121 -1.02 -20.57 -8.15
CA TYR A 121 -0.08 -20.04 -7.15
C TYR A 121 1.37 -20.52 -7.31
N ASN A 122 1.57 -21.73 -7.83
CA ASN A 122 2.89 -22.33 -8.04
C ASN A 122 3.71 -21.67 -9.17
N LEU A 123 3.14 -20.75 -9.93
CA LEU A 123 3.84 -19.98 -10.97
C LEU A 123 4.48 -18.70 -10.44
N ILE A 124 4.21 -18.33 -9.19
CA ILE A 124 4.79 -17.19 -8.49
C ILE A 124 5.59 -17.71 -7.29
N ASP A 125 6.78 -17.19 -7.07
CA ASP A 125 7.64 -17.65 -5.98
C ASP A 125 7.10 -17.28 -4.59
N MET A 126 6.46 -16.10 -4.48
CA MET A 126 5.87 -15.61 -3.24
C MET A 126 4.62 -14.78 -3.50
N THR A 127 3.52 -15.15 -2.87
CA THR A 127 2.28 -14.37 -2.88
C THR A 127 2.02 -13.77 -1.50
N ILE A 128 1.67 -12.49 -1.46
CA ILE A 128 1.38 -11.73 -0.24
C ILE A 128 -0.11 -11.38 -0.25
N ALA A 129 -0.85 -11.78 0.77
CA ALA A 129 -2.25 -11.40 0.91
C ALA A 129 -2.38 -9.89 1.16
N HIS A 130 -3.35 -9.24 0.49
CA HIS A 130 -3.72 -7.88 0.84
C HIS A 130 -4.25 -7.82 2.28
N PRO A 131 -3.99 -6.73 3.02
CA PRO A 131 -4.57 -6.53 4.34
C PRO A 131 -6.10 -6.66 4.31
N GLY A 132 -6.65 -7.37 5.28
CA GLY A 132 -8.09 -7.63 5.38
C GLY A 132 -8.63 -8.75 4.47
N HIS A 133 -7.83 -9.33 3.59
CA HIS A 133 -8.23 -10.53 2.85
C HIS A 133 -8.02 -11.80 3.69
N VAL A 134 -8.83 -12.83 3.40
CA VAL A 134 -8.59 -14.17 3.93
C VAL A 134 -7.33 -14.72 3.30
N THR A 135 -6.36 -15.07 4.14
CA THR A 135 -5.10 -15.64 3.67
C THR A 135 -5.32 -17.07 3.17
N LYS A 136 -4.92 -17.38 1.94
CA LYS A 136 -4.88 -18.74 1.42
C LYS A 136 -3.63 -19.48 1.90
N VAL A 137 -3.61 -20.79 1.77
CA VAL A 137 -2.55 -21.68 2.31
C VAL A 137 -1.13 -21.26 1.87
N ASP A 138 -1.00 -20.77 0.62
CA ASP A 138 0.30 -20.42 0.04
C ASP A 138 0.62 -18.92 0.12
N GLU A 139 -0.23 -18.12 0.75
CA GLU A 139 -0.06 -16.67 0.88
C GLU A 139 0.67 -16.30 2.17
N PHE A 140 1.53 -15.30 2.07
CA PHE A 140 2.16 -14.67 3.22
C PHE A 140 1.34 -13.45 3.64
N LYS A 141 1.07 -13.31 4.93
CA LYS A 141 0.31 -12.16 5.46
C LYS A 141 1.23 -11.14 6.08
N LEU A 142 1.03 -9.87 5.70
CA LEU A 142 1.67 -8.72 6.33
C LEU A 142 0.73 -8.09 7.37
N PRO A 143 1.28 -7.45 8.42
CA PRO A 143 0.47 -6.78 9.45
C PRO A 143 -0.28 -5.56 8.92
N CYS A 144 0.26 -4.88 7.90
CA CYS A 144 -0.37 -3.77 7.18
C CYS A 144 0.09 -3.76 5.73
N ALA A 145 -0.48 -2.90 4.88
CA ALA A 145 -0.03 -2.77 3.50
C ALA A 145 1.40 -2.24 3.44
N PRO A 146 2.22 -2.72 2.49
CA PRO A 146 3.53 -2.14 2.22
C PRO A 146 3.39 -0.65 1.89
N SER A 147 4.40 0.13 2.25
CA SER A 147 4.43 1.56 1.96
C SER A 147 5.84 2.02 1.64
N SER A 148 5.96 3.06 0.82
CA SER A 148 7.23 3.71 0.48
C SER A 148 7.68 4.73 1.53
N ILE A 149 7.16 4.63 2.78
CA ILE A 149 7.58 5.52 3.85
C ILE A 149 9.03 5.24 4.20
N ASP A 150 9.83 6.30 4.07
CA ASP A 150 11.22 6.31 4.45
C ASP A 150 11.31 6.57 5.96
N GLU A 151 11.56 5.51 6.73
CA GLU A 151 11.62 5.59 8.19
C GLU A 151 12.77 6.50 8.68
N GLU A 152 13.83 6.67 7.89
CA GLU A 152 14.96 7.55 8.24
C GLU A 152 14.59 9.04 8.17
N LYS A 153 13.59 9.38 7.37
CA LYS A 153 13.06 10.75 7.27
C LYS A 153 12.01 11.09 8.34
N LEU A 154 11.59 10.10 9.12
CA LEU A 154 10.63 10.34 10.19
C LEU A 154 11.33 10.98 11.40
N LEU A 155 10.72 12.01 11.97
CA LEU A 155 11.20 12.55 13.24
C LEU A 155 11.04 11.51 14.37
N PRO A 156 11.93 11.53 15.37
CA PRO A 156 11.74 10.72 16.57
C PRO A 156 10.36 10.99 17.19
N LYS A 157 9.65 9.95 17.62
CA LYS A 157 8.26 10.04 18.15
C LYS A 157 8.07 11.17 19.17
N VAL A 158 9.04 11.34 20.07
CA VAL A 158 8.99 12.37 21.14
C VAL A 158 9.11 13.81 20.63
N LYS A 159 9.51 14.00 19.38
CA LYS A 159 9.64 15.32 18.74
C LYS A 159 8.51 15.64 17.79
N ARG A 160 7.61 14.68 17.53
CA ARG A 160 6.49 14.88 16.61
C ARG A 160 5.39 15.68 17.28
N ASN A 161 4.90 16.67 16.59
CA ASN A 161 3.90 17.61 17.13
C ASN A 161 2.73 17.89 16.18
N ASP A 162 2.57 17.13 15.09
CA ASP A 162 1.43 17.32 14.20
C ASP A 162 0.31 16.33 14.50
N LEU A 163 -0.92 16.83 14.38
CA LEU A 163 -2.13 16.04 14.23
C LEU A 163 -2.51 16.10 12.75
N LEU A 164 -2.39 14.97 12.06
CA LEU A 164 -2.76 14.84 10.65
C LEU A 164 -4.18 14.30 10.53
N VAL A 165 -5.05 15.02 9.81
CA VAL A 165 -6.35 14.49 9.33
C VAL A 165 -6.19 14.09 7.87
N ALA A 166 -6.55 12.86 7.52
CA ALA A 166 -6.49 12.36 6.16
C ALA A 166 -7.83 11.76 5.73
N PHE A 167 -8.47 12.37 4.73
CA PHE A 167 -9.73 11.90 4.16
C PHE A 167 -9.48 11.06 2.90
N GLY A 168 -9.89 9.80 2.92
CA GLY A 168 -9.85 8.91 1.76
C GLY A 168 -10.99 9.20 0.78
N GLY A 169 -12.22 9.29 1.28
CA GLY A 169 -13.41 9.64 0.52
C GLY A 169 -14.31 8.47 0.16
N ASP A 170 -15.20 8.70 -0.78
CA ASP A 170 -16.26 7.75 -1.12
C ASP A 170 -15.73 6.45 -1.73
N THR A 171 -16.44 5.35 -1.47
CA THR A 171 -16.22 4.04 -2.10
C THR A 171 -17.49 3.60 -2.82
N GLY A 172 -17.46 2.42 -3.46
CA GLY A 172 -18.65 1.89 -4.12
C GLY A 172 -19.86 1.64 -3.18
N SER A 173 -19.62 1.48 -1.88
CA SER A 173 -20.65 1.16 -0.87
C SER A 173 -20.77 2.18 0.26
N LEU A 174 -19.91 3.19 0.28
CA LEU A 174 -19.87 4.20 1.34
C LEU A 174 -19.76 5.60 0.73
N THR A 175 -20.64 6.49 1.15
CA THR A 175 -20.58 7.92 0.86
C THR A 175 -20.68 8.66 2.18
N TYR A 176 -19.71 9.54 2.44
CA TYR A 176 -19.70 10.35 3.64
C TYR A 176 -20.58 11.59 3.49
N SER A 177 -21.31 11.91 4.55
CA SER A 177 -22.13 13.13 4.59
C SER A 177 -21.29 14.39 4.84
N ARG A 178 -21.86 15.58 4.56
CA ARG A 178 -21.28 16.85 4.96
C ARG A 178 -20.95 16.87 6.45
N ASN A 179 -21.87 16.35 7.27
CA ASN A 179 -21.73 16.32 8.72
C ASN A 179 -20.52 15.51 9.19
N PHE A 180 -20.15 14.43 8.47
CA PHE A 180 -18.95 13.66 8.75
C PHE A 180 -17.68 14.52 8.68
N TYR A 181 -17.51 15.27 7.58
CA TYR A 181 -16.35 16.15 7.40
C TYR A 181 -16.31 17.24 8.48
N GLU A 182 -17.43 17.93 8.72
CA GLU A 182 -17.52 18.99 9.71
C GLU A 182 -17.24 18.49 11.13
N LYS A 183 -17.83 17.37 11.53
CA LYS A 183 -17.61 16.75 12.85
C LYS A 183 -16.18 16.25 13.01
N THR A 184 -15.60 15.61 12.01
CA THR A 184 -14.21 15.17 12.04
C THR A 184 -13.25 16.34 12.23
N LEU A 185 -13.46 17.44 11.51
CA LEU A 185 -12.65 18.65 11.65
C LEU A 185 -12.81 19.30 13.02
N SER A 186 -14.02 19.32 13.56
CA SER A 186 -14.27 19.82 14.93
C SER A 186 -13.53 18.99 15.97
N LEU A 187 -13.64 17.66 15.90
CA LEU A 187 -12.94 16.73 16.79
C LEU A 187 -11.43 16.91 16.70
N ALA A 188 -10.89 17.04 15.47
CA ALA A 188 -9.47 17.23 15.23
C ALA A 188 -8.97 18.57 15.80
N ALA A 189 -9.71 19.66 15.63
CA ALA A 189 -9.36 20.97 16.16
C ALA A 189 -9.31 20.95 17.70
N ILE A 190 -10.32 20.37 18.35
CA ILE A 190 -10.35 20.20 19.81
C ILE A 190 -9.17 19.35 20.29
N ALA A 191 -8.90 18.25 19.59
CA ALA A 191 -7.80 17.34 19.93
C ALA A 191 -6.43 18.01 19.76
N ALA A 192 -6.22 18.78 18.68
CA ALA A 192 -5.01 19.52 18.42
C ALA A 192 -4.76 20.59 19.50
N GLU A 193 -5.78 21.38 19.85
CA GLU A 193 -5.68 22.41 20.88
C GLU A 193 -5.34 21.80 22.26
N ARG A 194 -6.10 20.80 22.70
CA ARG A 194 -5.89 20.13 24.00
C ARG A 194 -4.50 19.52 24.15
N ASN A 195 -3.94 19.01 23.06
CA ASN A 195 -2.64 18.32 23.08
C ASN A 195 -1.48 19.21 22.58
N ARG A 196 -1.73 20.48 22.29
CA ARG A 196 -0.76 21.44 21.74
C ARG A 196 -0.10 20.93 20.47
N LEU A 197 -0.89 20.32 19.59
CA LEU A 197 -0.46 19.81 18.30
C LEU A 197 -0.80 20.79 17.17
N THR A 198 -0.02 20.76 16.12
CA THR A 198 -0.26 21.51 14.89
C THR A 198 -1.20 20.73 14.00
N LEU A 199 -2.33 21.33 13.59
CA LEU A 199 -3.31 20.66 12.73
C LEU A 199 -2.91 20.72 11.27
N LYS A 200 -2.83 19.56 10.63
CA LYS A 200 -2.64 19.39 9.18
C LYS A 200 -3.78 18.56 8.60
N ILE A 201 -4.20 18.91 7.39
CA ILE A 201 -5.33 18.24 6.72
C ILE A 201 -4.90 17.87 5.32
N THR A 202 -5.22 16.65 4.89
CA THR A 202 -5.05 16.19 3.52
C THR A 202 -6.25 15.39 3.04
N THR A 203 -6.43 15.35 1.72
CA THR A 203 -7.47 14.57 1.05
C THR A 203 -6.86 13.60 0.05
N SER A 204 -7.66 12.72 -0.52
CA SER A 204 -7.30 11.85 -1.63
C SER A 204 -8.11 12.19 -2.89
N HIS A 205 -7.75 11.59 -4.02
CA HIS A 205 -8.51 11.76 -5.25
C HIS A 205 -10.00 11.34 -5.09
N ARG A 206 -10.31 10.39 -4.19
CA ARG A 206 -11.67 9.90 -3.93
C ARG A 206 -12.50 10.84 -3.07
N THR A 207 -11.86 11.78 -2.36
CA THR A 207 -12.59 12.81 -1.61
C THR A 207 -13.43 13.65 -2.54
N GLY A 208 -12.91 13.98 -3.74
CA GLY A 208 -13.62 14.73 -4.78
C GLY A 208 -13.75 16.22 -4.45
N LEU A 209 -13.88 17.05 -5.48
CA LEU A 209 -13.93 18.51 -5.36
C LEU A 209 -15.04 18.98 -4.41
N ARG A 210 -16.24 18.42 -4.51
CA ARG A 210 -17.38 18.79 -3.67
C ARG A 210 -17.11 18.64 -2.17
N ASN A 211 -16.50 17.55 -1.79
CA ASN A 211 -16.20 17.30 -0.37
C ASN A 211 -15.01 18.16 0.11
N GLU A 212 -14.06 18.47 -0.79
CA GLU A 212 -12.98 19.40 -0.50
C GLU A 212 -13.50 20.85 -0.31
N GLU A 213 -14.51 21.27 -1.07
CA GLU A 213 -15.21 22.54 -0.86
C GLU A 213 -15.87 22.59 0.53
N ILE A 214 -16.55 21.53 0.96
CA ILE A 214 -17.14 21.43 2.30
C ILE A 214 -16.05 21.60 3.38
N ILE A 215 -14.91 20.96 3.22
CA ILE A 215 -13.78 21.06 4.14
C ILE A 215 -13.29 22.51 4.23
N GLN A 216 -13.10 23.18 3.09
CA GLN A 216 -12.66 24.57 3.03
C GLN A 216 -13.66 25.54 3.64
N GLU A 217 -14.94 25.43 3.28
CA GLU A 217 -16.03 26.24 3.85
C GLU A 217 -16.03 26.14 5.38
N TYR A 218 -15.99 24.92 5.91
CA TYR A 218 -16.01 24.71 7.36
C TYR A 218 -14.79 25.31 8.06
N ILE A 219 -13.59 25.18 7.48
CA ILE A 219 -12.37 25.76 8.03
C ILE A 219 -12.49 27.29 8.09
N GLN A 220 -13.03 27.92 7.03
CA GLN A 220 -13.21 29.35 6.93
C GLN A 220 -14.30 29.85 7.92
N ASP A 221 -15.48 29.25 7.91
CA ASP A 221 -16.62 29.63 8.74
C ASP A 221 -16.31 29.52 10.24
N ARG A 222 -15.53 28.52 10.64
CA ARG A 222 -15.12 28.32 12.03
C ARG A 222 -13.77 28.93 12.37
N SER A 223 -13.10 29.58 11.42
CA SER A 223 -11.75 30.15 11.59
C SER A 223 -10.78 29.16 12.23
N LEU A 224 -10.84 27.90 11.77
CA LEU A 224 -9.97 26.85 12.31
C LEU A 224 -8.50 27.15 12.00
N LYS A 225 -7.67 27.04 13.01
CA LYS A 225 -6.21 27.18 12.84
C LYS A 225 -5.64 25.92 12.23
N VAL A 226 -5.43 25.91 10.91
CA VAL A 226 -4.85 24.84 10.12
C VAL A 226 -3.49 25.33 9.60
N ASP A 227 -2.42 24.60 9.90
CA ASP A 227 -1.06 24.93 9.46
C ASP A 227 -0.83 24.55 7.98
N GLN A 228 -1.36 23.40 7.60
CA GLN A 228 -1.25 22.88 6.23
C GLN A 228 -2.58 22.27 5.77
N LEU A 229 -3.09 22.76 4.66
CA LEU A 229 -4.27 22.24 3.96
C LEU A 229 -3.84 21.76 2.57
N ALA A 230 -3.84 20.44 2.35
CA ALA A 230 -3.41 19.80 1.12
C ALA A 230 -4.61 19.08 0.48
N LEU A 231 -5.27 19.72 -0.48
CA LEU A 231 -6.48 19.24 -1.15
C LEU A 231 -6.12 18.63 -2.51
N TYR A 232 -6.22 17.32 -2.61
CA TYR A 232 -5.73 16.53 -3.77
C TYR A 232 -6.32 16.98 -5.11
N ASN A 233 -7.62 17.30 -5.14
CA ASN A 233 -8.30 17.65 -6.38
C ASN A 233 -8.17 19.14 -6.76
N GLN A 234 -7.50 19.95 -5.94
CA GLN A 234 -7.32 21.37 -6.16
C GLN A 234 -5.86 21.79 -6.32
N ASN A 235 -4.94 21.09 -5.68
CA ASN A 235 -3.52 21.48 -5.63
C ASN A 235 -2.61 20.24 -5.67
N ASP A 236 -1.33 20.47 -5.94
CA ASP A 236 -0.29 19.48 -5.72
C ASP A 236 -0.18 19.18 -4.22
N VAL A 237 -0.39 17.91 -3.84
CA VAL A 237 -0.30 17.48 -2.45
C VAL A 237 1.06 16.84 -2.15
N PRO A 238 1.64 17.13 -0.98
CA PRO A 238 2.81 16.40 -0.51
C PRO A 238 2.53 14.90 -0.38
N SER A 239 3.56 14.07 -0.50
CA SER A 239 3.41 12.64 -0.25
C SER A 239 2.92 12.37 1.17
N MET A 240 2.18 11.28 1.36
CA MET A 240 1.72 10.88 2.69
C MET A 240 2.89 10.66 3.67
N GLY A 241 4.04 10.15 3.18
CA GLY A 241 5.25 10.01 3.97
C GLY A 241 5.79 11.35 4.48
N PHE A 242 5.73 12.41 3.68
CA PHE A 242 6.10 13.76 4.12
C PHE A 242 5.16 14.28 5.21
N LEU A 243 3.85 14.14 5.03
CA LEU A 243 2.85 14.57 6.01
C LEU A 243 2.96 13.79 7.33
N LEU A 244 3.27 12.50 7.25
CA LEU A 244 3.44 11.63 8.41
C LEU A 244 4.79 11.80 9.11
N SER A 245 5.77 12.45 8.49
CA SER A 245 7.13 12.58 9.04
C SER A 245 7.16 13.24 10.43
N ASN A 246 6.25 14.17 10.69
CA ASN A 246 6.10 14.89 11.95
C ASN A 246 4.78 14.55 12.68
N ALA A 247 3.95 13.65 12.15
CA ALA A 247 2.68 13.32 12.76
C ALA A 247 2.87 12.49 14.03
N ALA A 248 2.48 13.07 15.17
CA ALA A 248 2.33 12.33 16.43
C ALA A 248 1.06 11.47 16.38
N ILE A 249 0.02 11.99 15.75
CA ILE A 249 -1.32 11.41 15.66
C ILE A 249 -1.83 11.55 14.24
N ALA A 250 -2.49 10.51 13.73
CA ALA A 250 -3.16 10.50 12.44
C ALA A 250 -4.64 10.11 12.63
N LEU A 251 -5.55 11.01 12.26
CA LEU A 251 -6.99 10.76 12.15
C LEU A 251 -7.31 10.47 10.70
N ILE A 252 -7.75 9.25 10.40
CA ILE A 252 -7.90 8.78 9.01
C ILE A 252 -9.30 8.21 8.83
N SER A 253 -9.98 8.55 7.74
CA SER A 253 -11.26 7.95 7.41
C SER A 253 -11.15 6.43 7.23
N ALA A 254 -12.07 5.69 7.86
CA ALA A 254 -11.96 4.26 8.12
C ALA A 254 -11.91 3.38 6.85
N GLU A 255 -12.40 3.87 5.72
CA GLU A 255 -12.36 3.11 4.45
C GLU A 255 -10.97 3.09 3.80
N SER A 256 -10.03 3.93 4.25
CA SER A 256 -8.72 4.08 3.61
C SER A 256 -7.65 3.17 4.18
N VAL A 257 -7.70 1.89 3.82
CA VAL A 257 -6.72 0.87 4.24
C VAL A 257 -5.27 1.30 3.97
N SER A 258 -5.00 1.93 2.80
CA SER A 258 -3.65 2.37 2.45
C SER A 258 -3.15 3.47 3.38
N MET A 259 -3.95 4.53 3.61
CA MET A 259 -3.54 5.64 4.49
C MET A 259 -3.37 5.19 5.94
N ILE A 260 -4.25 4.30 6.44
CA ILE A 260 -4.12 3.70 7.77
C ILE A 260 -2.81 2.90 7.84
N SER A 261 -2.52 2.07 6.84
CA SER A 261 -1.28 1.29 6.79
C SER A 261 -0.03 2.17 6.75
N GLU A 262 -0.06 3.28 6.01
CA GLU A 262 1.02 4.27 5.96
C GLU A 262 1.24 4.93 7.33
N ALA A 263 0.16 5.31 8.01
CA ALA A 263 0.25 5.88 9.36
C ALA A 263 0.82 4.88 10.38
N LEU A 264 0.42 3.62 10.30
CA LEU A 264 0.98 2.53 11.11
C LEU A 264 2.46 2.32 10.82
N ALA A 265 2.86 2.28 9.54
CA ALA A 265 4.27 2.15 9.14
C ALA A 265 5.11 3.35 9.60
N ALA A 266 4.55 4.57 9.60
CA ALA A 266 5.17 5.76 10.18
C ALA A 266 5.17 5.74 11.71
N SER A 267 4.58 4.75 12.35
CA SER A 267 4.43 4.66 13.81
C SER A 267 3.70 5.87 14.44
N ALA A 268 2.80 6.52 13.69
CA ALA A 268 1.89 7.51 14.23
C ALA A 268 0.80 6.84 15.09
N LYS A 269 0.31 7.52 16.12
CA LYS A 269 -0.89 7.07 16.82
C LYS A 269 -2.07 7.19 15.88
N THR A 270 -2.65 6.08 15.45
CA THR A 270 -3.64 6.05 14.37
C THR A 270 -5.05 5.88 14.91
N VAL A 271 -5.92 6.79 14.54
CA VAL A 271 -7.36 6.76 14.83
C VAL A 271 -8.11 6.66 13.50
N ALA A 272 -8.87 5.60 13.30
CA ALA A 272 -9.74 5.46 12.14
C ALA A 272 -11.13 6.02 12.48
N ILE A 273 -11.59 7.00 11.68
CA ILE A 273 -12.84 7.72 11.90
C ILE A 273 -13.88 7.25 10.88
N TYR A 274 -15.08 6.97 11.37
CA TYR A 274 -16.21 6.54 10.55
C TYR A 274 -17.49 7.33 10.87
N GLU A 275 -18.53 7.14 10.06
CA GLU A 275 -19.85 7.77 10.23
C GLU A 275 -20.89 6.69 10.51
N HIS A 276 -21.46 6.69 11.74
CA HIS A 276 -22.51 5.81 12.25
C HIS A 276 -22.21 4.30 12.18
N ALA A 277 -21.59 3.81 11.11
CA ALA A 277 -21.26 2.42 10.91
C ALA A 277 -19.92 2.26 10.16
N LEU A 278 -19.22 1.17 10.45
CA LEU A 278 -18.00 0.84 9.70
C LEU A 278 -18.32 0.53 8.23
N PRO A 279 -17.32 0.73 7.33
CA PRO A 279 -17.47 0.34 5.92
C PRO A 279 -17.93 -1.11 5.79
N LYS A 280 -18.91 -1.36 4.89
CA LYS A 280 -19.51 -2.68 4.70
C LYS A 280 -18.68 -3.63 3.84
N GLU A 281 -17.67 -3.14 3.16
CA GLU A 281 -16.74 -3.97 2.40
C GLU A 281 -16.00 -4.91 3.35
N GLU A 282 -16.22 -6.21 3.17
CA GLU A 282 -15.71 -7.27 4.05
C GLU A 282 -14.19 -7.16 4.28
N ARG A 283 -13.45 -6.78 3.24
CA ARG A 283 -12.00 -6.56 3.32
C ARG A 283 -11.64 -5.43 4.29
N ILE A 284 -12.36 -4.30 4.20
CA ILE A 284 -12.08 -3.12 5.04
C ILE A 284 -12.46 -3.41 6.49
N SER A 285 -13.67 -3.96 6.72
CA SER A 285 -14.13 -4.32 8.06
C SER A 285 -13.15 -5.28 8.74
N ARG A 286 -12.74 -6.33 8.04
CA ARG A 286 -11.77 -7.31 8.57
C ARG A 286 -10.41 -6.67 8.88
N PHE A 287 -9.92 -5.79 8.00
CA PHE A 287 -8.68 -5.06 8.27
C PHE A 287 -8.79 -4.23 9.54
N LEU A 288 -9.86 -3.45 9.69
CA LEU A 288 -10.08 -2.61 10.88
C LEU A 288 -10.20 -3.47 12.15
N GLU A 289 -10.94 -4.57 12.10
CA GLU A 289 -11.06 -5.51 13.22
C GLU A 289 -9.70 -6.10 13.61
N GLU A 290 -8.89 -6.53 12.64
CA GLU A 290 -7.55 -7.05 12.89
C GLU A 290 -6.64 -6.00 13.54
N GLN A 291 -6.66 -4.75 13.04
CA GLN A 291 -5.86 -3.67 13.63
C GLN A 291 -6.34 -3.31 15.04
N LEU A 292 -7.65 -3.31 15.26
CA LEU A 292 -8.25 -3.05 16.58
C LEU A 292 -7.90 -4.17 17.59
N CYS A 293 -8.05 -5.44 17.21
CA CYS A 293 -7.69 -6.59 18.05
C CYS A 293 -6.19 -6.60 18.42
N ASN A 294 -5.34 -6.08 17.55
CA ASN A 294 -3.91 -5.94 17.80
C ASN A 294 -3.54 -4.64 18.55
N ASN A 295 -4.51 -3.85 18.99
CA ASN A 295 -4.33 -2.54 19.62
C ASN A 295 -3.47 -1.57 18.79
N GLN A 296 -3.60 -1.61 17.47
CA GLN A 296 -2.81 -0.78 16.54
C GLN A 296 -3.55 0.48 16.10
N ILE A 297 -4.87 0.49 16.21
CA ILE A 297 -5.72 1.64 15.93
C ILE A 297 -6.80 1.81 17.01
N MET A 298 -7.36 3.02 17.06
CA MET A 298 -8.64 3.30 17.71
C MET A 298 -9.70 3.53 16.63
N LEU A 299 -10.94 3.13 16.90
CA LEU A 299 -12.10 3.44 16.05
C LEU A 299 -12.98 4.50 16.74
N ILE A 300 -13.37 5.53 15.99
CA ILE A 300 -14.22 6.60 16.49
C ILE A 300 -15.34 6.91 15.49
N ASP A 301 -16.57 6.90 15.97
CA ASP A 301 -17.70 7.47 15.23
C ASP A 301 -17.69 8.99 15.37
N ALA A 302 -17.46 9.68 14.26
CA ALA A 302 -17.37 11.13 14.22
C ALA A 302 -18.65 11.81 14.69
N ILE A 303 -19.81 11.19 14.47
CA ILE A 303 -21.12 11.82 14.74
C ILE A 303 -21.48 11.72 16.21
N SER A 304 -21.22 10.60 16.85
CA SER A 304 -21.58 10.35 18.25
C SER A 304 -20.52 10.78 19.26
N SER A 305 -19.32 11.17 18.78
CA SER A 305 -18.22 11.57 19.65
C SER A 305 -18.14 13.08 19.85
N ASP A 306 -17.88 13.52 21.08
CA ASP A 306 -17.69 14.93 21.42
C ASP A 306 -16.19 15.31 21.51
N TYR A 307 -15.31 14.34 21.76
CA TYR A 307 -13.87 14.53 21.84
C TYR A 307 -13.12 13.22 21.62
N ILE A 308 -11.81 13.33 21.37
CA ILE A 308 -10.91 12.19 21.23
C ILE A 308 -9.95 12.18 22.42
N GLU A 309 -9.96 11.12 23.21
CA GLU A 309 -9.01 10.92 24.32
C GLU A 309 -7.69 10.36 23.77
N LEU A 310 -6.74 11.25 23.48
CA LEU A 310 -5.47 10.89 22.86
C LEU A 310 -4.37 10.53 23.84
N ALA A 311 -4.48 10.98 25.11
CA ALA A 311 -3.44 10.79 26.13
C ALA A 311 -3.23 9.32 26.50
N SER A 312 -4.32 8.56 26.51
CA SER A 312 -4.32 7.13 26.85
C SER A 312 -3.82 6.22 25.72
N LEU A 313 -3.66 6.73 24.49
CA LEU A 313 -3.32 5.94 23.32
C LEU A 313 -1.86 5.47 23.38
N GLN A 314 -1.68 4.19 23.55
CA GLN A 314 -0.39 3.51 23.42
C GLN A 314 -0.54 2.41 22.38
N PHE A 315 0.03 2.62 21.20
CA PHE A 315 0.02 1.63 20.14
C PHE A 315 1.39 1.02 19.94
N PRO A 316 1.48 -0.31 19.75
CA PRO A 316 2.73 -0.94 19.38
C PRO A 316 3.20 -0.43 18.02
N SER A 317 4.50 -0.38 17.84
CA SER A 317 5.08 -0.08 16.53
C SER A 317 4.81 -1.23 15.57
N VAL A 318 4.31 -0.92 14.39
CA VAL A 318 4.02 -1.90 13.34
C VAL A 318 5.14 -1.84 12.30
N SER A 319 5.84 -2.95 12.10
CA SER A 319 6.80 -3.09 11.00
C SER A 319 6.34 -4.22 10.07
N TRP A 320 6.12 -3.91 8.82
CA TRP A 320 5.85 -4.89 7.76
C TRP A 320 7.14 -5.37 7.07
N LYS A 321 8.22 -4.55 7.08
CA LYS A 321 9.47 -4.81 6.36
C LYS A 321 10.20 -6.03 6.90
N THR A 322 10.41 -6.11 8.22
CA THR A 322 11.14 -7.23 8.84
C THR A 322 10.50 -8.60 8.56
N PRO A 323 9.19 -8.82 8.79
CA PRO A 323 8.57 -10.10 8.45
C PRO A 323 8.58 -10.38 6.94
N PHE A 324 8.43 -9.35 6.09
CA PHE A 324 8.52 -9.48 4.65
C PHE A 324 9.89 -10.00 4.20
N LEU A 325 10.98 -9.30 4.58
CA LEU A 325 12.34 -9.67 4.21
C LEU A 325 12.72 -11.05 4.73
N SER A 326 12.33 -11.39 5.96
CA SER A 326 12.52 -12.73 6.52
C SER A 326 11.82 -13.82 5.69
N ALA A 327 10.62 -13.54 5.17
CA ALA A 327 9.91 -14.47 4.29
C ALA A 327 10.59 -14.59 2.91
N VAL A 328 11.07 -13.48 2.34
CA VAL A 328 11.84 -13.48 1.08
C VAL A 328 13.09 -14.33 1.22
N HIS A 329 13.90 -14.13 2.25
CA HIS A 329 15.10 -14.94 2.51
C HIS A 329 14.78 -16.45 2.59
N ARG A 330 13.74 -16.83 3.32
CA ARG A 330 13.32 -18.23 3.45
C ARG A 330 12.92 -18.84 2.11
N LYS A 331 12.20 -18.09 1.27
CA LYS A 331 11.77 -18.57 -0.06
C LYS A 331 12.93 -18.66 -1.05
N LEU A 332 13.85 -17.67 -1.04
CA LEU A 332 15.07 -17.69 -1.84
C LEU A 332 15.94 -18.90 -1.52
N ASN A 333 16.18 -19.18 -0.24
CA ASN A 333 16.96 -20.35 0.19
C ASN A 333 16.32 -21.65 -0.29
N LYS A 334 15.00 -21.81 -0.21
CA LYS A 334 14.27 -22.98 -0.73
C LYS A 334 14.39 -23.11 -2.25
N LYS A 335 14.34 -22.00 -3.00
CA LYS A 335 14.49 -21.99 -4.46
C LYS A 335 15.91 -22.42 -4.87
N ASN A 336 16.94 -21.91 -4.20
CA ASN A 336 18.34 -22.26 -4.46
C ASN A 336 18.63 -23.73 -4.15
N ILE A 337 18.11 -24.29 -3.07
CA ILE A 337 18.25 -25.72 -2.74
C ILE A 337 17.59 -26.59 -3.82
N ARG A 338 16.42 -26.22 -4.33
CA ARG A 338 15.73 -26.98 -5.39
C ARG A 338 16.44 -26.88 -6.75
N ALA A 339 17.14 -25.79 -7.01
CA ALA A 339 17.92 -25.64 -8.25
C ALA A 339 19.25 -26.39 -8.21
N ALA A 340 19.76 -26.73 -7.03
CA ALA A 340 20.99 -27.46 -6.82
C ALA A 340 20.79 -29.00 -6.70
N ALA A 341 19.56 -29.46 -6.50
CA ALA A 341 19.16 -30.88 -6.44
C ALA A 341 18.64 -31.38 -7.80
#